data_45fd83769c617fce0c480760a7c431a8
#
_entry.id   45fd83769c617fce0c480760a7c431a8
#
_cell.length_a   1.000
_cell.length_b   1.000
_cell.length_c   1.000
_cell.angle_alpha   90.00
_cell.angle_beta   90.00
_cell.angle_gamma   90.00
#
_symmetry.space_group_name_H-M   'P 1'
#
loop_
_entity.id
_entity.type
_entity.pdbx_description
1 polymer ?
#
loop_
_entity_poly.entity_id
_entity_poly.type
_entity_poly.pdbx_seq_one_letter_code
_entity_poly.pdbx_strand_id
1 'polypeptide(L)'
;MKRAVSNPFDVVKCIGLTMPGVEAGTRYDGSPVLTIAGVFMAGLATHRSAEPDTLAVRADLEAREAFIEDAPEIYYLTEYYRPYPLVLVRLQRVDQEALRELLSSSHRLTLPKTRLQRRRPHSRGRPRSSFL
;
A
#
# COMPACT_ATOMS: atom_id res chain seq x y z
N MET A 1 -19.34 19.82 -9.38
CA MET A 1 -18.96 19.83 -9.09
C MET A 1 -18.61 19.59 -8.51
N LYS A 2 -18.65 19.16 -8.42
CA LYS A 2 -18.22 18.98 -7.88
C LYS A 2 -17.57 18.60 -7.46
N ARG A 3 -17.25 18.25 -7.54
CA ARG A 3 -16.56 17.89 -7.16
C ARG A 3 -15.65 17.99 -6.67
N ALA A 4 -15.63 18.31 -7.34
CA ALA A 4 -14.36 18.68 -6.94
C ALA A 4 -13.91 18.25 -5.63
N VAL A 5 -14.69 18.17 -4.89
CA VAL A 5 -14.36 17.83 -3.63
C VAL A 5 -14.17 16.40 -3.46
N SER A 6 -13.53 15.79 -4.38
CA SER A 6 -13.37 14.38 -4.26
C SER A 6 -12.46 14.04 -3.11
N ASN A 7 -12.71 12.94 -2.55
CA ASN A 7 -11.89 12.34 -1.53
C ASN A 7 -10.52 12.04 -2.13
N PRO A 8 -9.42 12.44 -1.49
CA PRO A 8 -8.11 12.14 -2.05
C PRO A 8 -7.88 10.66 -2.34
N PHE A 9 -8.53 9.77 -1.60
CA PHE A 9 -8.39 8.34 -1.84
C PHE A 9 -9.03 7.91 -3.15
N ASP A 10 -9.94 8.70 -3.70
CA ASP A 10 -10.57 8.34 -4.97
C ASP A 10 -9.54 8.19 -6.08
N VAL A 11 -8.52 9.04 -6.10
CA VAL A 11 -7.46 8.93 -7.10
C VAL A 11 -6.67 7.65 -6.89
N VAL A 12 -6.39 7.34 -5.63
CA VAL A 12 -5.67 6.11 -5.29
C VAL A 12 -6.45 4.90 -5.76
N LYS A 13 -7.75 4.91 -5.51
CA LYS A 13 -8.62 3.81 -5.88
C LYS A 13 -8.67 3.65 -7.40
N CYS A 14 -8.82 4.75 -8.12
CA CYS A 14 -8.86 4.70 -9.57
C CYS A 14 -7.60 4.10 -10.15
N ILE A 15 -6.45 4.55 -9.68
CA ILE A 15 -5.19 4.03 -10.18
C ILE A 15 -5.01 2.57 -9.80
N GLY A 16 -5.28 2.26 -8.53
CA GLY A 16 -5.06 0.91 -8.05
C GLY A 16 -5.91 -0.13 -8.75
N LEU A 17 -7.15 0.23 -9.05
CA LEU A 17 -8.05 -0.73 -9.68
C LEU A 17 -7.68 -1.04 -11.13
N THR A 18 -6.76 -0.30 -11.72
CA THR A 18 -6.26 -0.65 -13.04
C THR A 18 -5.23 -1.78 -12.98
N MET A 19 -4.77 -2.13 -11.79
CA MET A 19 -3.73 -3.14 -11.62
C MET A 19 -4.34 -4.50 -11.37
N PRO A 20 -3.76 -5.56 -11.93
CA PRO A 20 -4.35 -6.90 -11.81
C PRO A 20 -4.51 -7.36 -10.38
N GLY A 21 -5.67 -7.88 -10.06
CA GLY A 21 -5.93 -8.48 -8.76
C GLY A 21 -6.24 -7.52 -7.62
N VAL A 22 -6.17 -6.22 -7.87
CA VAL A 22 -6.42 -5.25 -6.81
C VAL A 22 -7.91 -5.09 -6.58
N GLU A 23 -8.30 -5.13 -5.31
CA GLU A 23 -9.69 -4.95 -4.91
C GLU A 23 -9.78 -3.80 -3.91
N ALA A 24 -10.85 -3.03 -4.01
CA ALA A 24 -11.09 -1.95 -3.09
C ALA A 24 -12.07 -2.43 -2.01
N GLY A 25 -11.80 -2.05 -0.78
CA GLY A 25 -12.68 -2.43 0.31
C GLY A 25 -12.53 -1.44 1.45
N THR A 26 -13.02 -1.85 2.61
CA THR A 26 -12.90 -1.04 3.81
C THR A 26 -12.40 -1.91 4.95
N ARG A 27 -11.73 -1.26 5.89
CA ARG A 27 -11.29 -1.94 7.09
C ARG A 27 -12.41 -1.91 8.12
N TYR A 28 -12.20 -2.58 9.24
CA TYR A 28 -13.24 -2.65 10.28
C TYR A 28 -13.67 -1.28 10.78
N ASP A 29 -12.80 -0.28 10.66
CA ASP A 29 -13.14 1.08 11.10
C ASP A 29 -13.78 1.89 9.97
N GLY A 30 -14.04 1.27 8.82
CA GLY A 30 -14.65 1.98 7.70
C GLY A 30 -13.70 2.68 6.79
N SER A 31 -12.40 2.68 7.08
CA SER A 31 -11.45 3.38 6.23
C SER A 31 -11.16 2.58 4.97
N PRO A 32 -10.93 3.28 3.84
CA PRO A 32 -10.73 2.58 2.57
C PRO A 32 -9.36 1.91 2.49
N VAL A 33 -9.32 0.80 1.76
CA VAL A 33 -8.10 0.03 1.63
C VAL A 33 -8.10 -0.67 0.27
N LEU A 34 -6.90 -0.90 -0.27
CA LEU A 34 -6.71 -1.72 -1.48
C LEU A 34 -5.96 -2.97 -1.06
N THR A 35 -6.44 -4.11 -1.55
CA THR A 35 -5.82 -5.40 -1.21
C THR A 35 -5.68 -6.24 -2.47
N ILE A 36 -4.82 -7.25 -2.39
CA ILE A 36 -4.72 -8.26 -3.43
C ILE A 36 -4.94 -9.59 -2.71
N ALA A 37 -6.03 -10.27 -3.03
CA ALA A 37 -6.38 -11.54 -2.38
C ALA A 37 -6.32 -11.41 -0.85
N GLY A 38 -6.81 -10.30 -0.34
CA GLY A 38 -6.85 -10.07 1.11
C GLY A 38 -5.58 -9.52 1.73
N VAL A 39 -4.51 -9.41 0.96
CA VAL A 39 -3.24 -8.91 1.48
C VAL A 39 -3.17 -7.40 1.28
N PHE A 40 -2.84 -6.69 2.35
CA PHE A 40 -2.78 -5.22 2.32
C PHE A 40 -1.80 -4.70 1.29
N MET A 41 -2.22 -3.75 0.48
CA MET A 41 -1.36 -3.08 -0.47
C MET A 41 -1.24 -1.59 -0.13
N ALA A 42 -2.37 -0.92 0.08
CA ALA A 42 -2.38 0.51 0.40
C ALA A 42 -3.69 0.84 1.08
N GLY A 43 -3.67 1.84 1.96
CA GLY A 43 -4.89 2.27 2.63
C GLY A 43 -4.65 3.58 3.36
N LEU A 44 -5.71 4.26 3.74
CA LEU A 44 -5.56 5.49 4.50
C LEU A 44 -4.93 5.19 5.86
N ALA A 45 -4.01 6.05 6.25
CA ALA A 45 -3.39 5.94 7.56
C ALA A 45 -4.34 6.57 8.57
N THR A 46 -4.82 5.77 9.51
CA THR A 46 -5.84 6.24 10.44
C THR A 46 -5.34 6.49 11.86
N HIS A 47 -4.10 6.13 12.13
CA HIS A 47 -3.56 6.40 13.46
C HIS A 47 -3.33 7.89 13.62
N ARG A 48 -3.57 8.41 14.81
CA ARG A 48 -3.48 9.84 15.05
C ARG A 48 -2.10 10.43 14.82
N SER A 49 -1.06 9.59 14.77
CA SER A 49 0.28 10.09 14.50
C SER A 49 0.44 10.54 13.05
N ALA A 50 -0.44 10.08 12.16
CA ALA A 50 -0.35 10.44 10.75
C ALA A 50 -1.12 11.74 10.49
N GLU A 51 -0.62 12.53 9.57
CA GLU A 51 -1.32 13.75 9.17
C GLU A 51 -2.59 13.38 8.40
N PRO A 52 -3.56 14.30 8.35
CA PRO A 52 -4.76 14.02 7.54
C PRO A 52 -4.39 13.79 6.08
N ASP A 53 -5.20 12.97 5.41
CA ASP A 53 -5.00 12.66 3.99
C ASP A 53 -3.64 12.02 3.72
N THR A 54 -3.26 11.13 4.61
CA THR A 54 -2.03 10.36 4.44
C THR A 54 -2.39 8.94 4.00
N LEU A 55 -1.66 8.46 3.01
CA LEU A 55 -1.82 7.09 2.52
C LEU A 55 -0.68 6.24 3.06
N ALA A 56 -1.00 5.05 3.55
CA ALA A 56 0.01 4.07 3.93
C ALA A 56 0.14 3.08 2.78
N VAL A 57 1.34 2.94 2.24
CA VAL A 57 1.58 2.10 1.07
C VAL A 57 2.65 1.07 1.40
N ARG A 58 2.37 -0.19 1.14
CA ARG A 58 3.34 -1.25 1.41
C ARG A 58 4.62 -0.99 0.62
N ALA A 59 5.74 -1.06 1.30
CA ALA A 59 7.05 -0.84 0.70
C ALA A 59 8.07 -1.59 1.52
N ASP A 60 9.13 -2.08 0.88
CA ASP A 60 10.18 -2.69 1.66
C ASP A 60 11.01 -1.60 2.32
N LEU A 61 11.83 -1.97 3.29
CA LEU A 61 12.53 -0.99 4.11
C LEU A 61 13.51 -0.15 3.31
N GLU A 62 14.17 -0.76 2.34
CA GLU A 62 15.14 -0.06 1.54
C GLU A 62 14.48 0.98 0.66
N ALA A 63 13.38 0.61 0.01
CA ALA A 63 12.65 1.54 -0.85
C ALA A 63 12.05 2.66 -0.01
N ARG A 64 11.58 2.33 1.19
CA ARG A 64 11.00 3.33 2.08
C ARG A 64 12.00 4.43 2.40
N GLU A 65 13.22 4.03 2.73
CA GLU A 65 14.25 4.99 3.07
C GLU A 65 14.58 5.88 1.88
N ALA A 66 14.64 5.28 0.69
CA ALA A 66 14.95 6.04 -0.51
C ALA A 66 13.86 7.07 -0.82
N PHE A 67 12.59 6.68 -0.66
CA PHE A 67 11.49 7.61 -0.89
C PHE A 67 11.58 8.81 0.06
N ILE A 68 11.80 8.54 1.35
CA ILE A 68 11.83 9.61 2.34
C ILE A 68 13.03 10.53 2.12
N GLU A 69 14.16 9.95 1.77
CA GLU A 69 15.35 10.74 1.53
C GLU A 69 15.19 11.61 0.29
N ASP A 70 14.56 11.06 -0.73
CA ASP A 70 14.40 11.74 -2.00
C ASP A 70 13.40 12.89 -1.96
N ALA A 71 12.30 12.70 -1.26
CA ALA A 71 11.22 13.69 -1.22
C ALA A 71 10.54 13.70 0.14
N PRO A 72 11.23 14.24 1.16
CA PRO A 72 10.67 14.24 2.51
C PRO A 72 9.43 15.09 2.68
N GLU A 73 9.15 15.95 1.72
CA GLU A 73 7.92 16.75 1.78
C GLU A 73 6.71 15.92 1.33
N ILE A 74 6.95 14.79 0.69
CA ILE A 74 5.88 13.91 0.21
C ILE A 74 5.78 12.66 1.08
N TYR A 75 6.92 12.03 1.33
CA TYR A 75 6.97 10.76 2.04
C TYR A 75 7.53 10.94 3.44
N TYR A 76 6.93 10.23 4.40
CA TYR A 76 7.39 10.36 5.78
C TYR A 76 7.03 9.11 6.57
N LEU A 77 7.35 9.12 7.85
CA LEU A 77 7.11 7.99 8.71
C LEU A 77 6.93 8.49 10.12
N THR A 78 6.14 7.78 10.91
CA THR A 78 6.00 8.09 12.33
C THR A 78 6.46 6.89 13.13
N GLU A 79 6.68 7.10 14.42
CA GLU A 79 7.12 6.00 15.29
C GLU A 79 6.11 4.87 15.29
N TYR A 80 4.83 5.20 15.23
CA TYR A 80 3.79 4.18 15.25
C TYR A 80 3.88 3.26 14.03
N TYR A 81 4.16 3.83 12.87
CA TYR A 81 4.18 3.06 11.63
C TYR A 81 5.54 2.46 11.28
N ARG A 82 6.58 2.90 12.00
CA ARG A 82 7.94 2.44 11.70
C ARG A 82 8.11 0.92 11.67
N PRO A 83 7.48 0.14 12.57
CA PRO A 83 7.68 -1.31 12.55
C PRO A 83 7.06 -2.02 11.35
N TYR A 84 6.22 -1.34 10.60
CA TYR A 84 5.51 -1.97 9.49
C TYR A 84 6.19 -1.71 8.16
N PRO A 85 6.11 -2.66 7.20
CA PRO A 85 6.75 -2.49 5.89
C PRO A 85 5.91 -1.60 4.98
N LEU A 86 5.91 -0.32 5.30
CA LEU A 86 5.12 0.64 4.55
C LEU A 86 5.76 2.01 4.65
N VAL A 87 5.31 2.93 3.78
CA VAL A 87 5.73 4.31 3.82
C VAL A 87 4.45 5.17 3.83
N LEU A 88 4.52 6.32 4.48
CA LEU A 88 3.40 7.25 4.53
C LEU A 88 3.57 8.32 3.45
N VAL A 89 2.47 8.65 2.79
CA VAL A 89 2.46 9.55 1.64
C VAL A 89 1.44 10.64 1.86
N ARG A 90 1.87 11.89 1.72
CA ARG A 90 0.95 13.03 1.83
C ARG A 90 0.22 13.15 0.50
N LEU A 91 -1.06 12.75 0.49
CA LEU A 91 -1.83 12.72 -0.75
C LEU A 91 -2.00 14.09 -1.38
N GLN A 92 -1.91 15.15 -0.59
CA GLN A 92 -2.05 16.48 -1.13
C GLN A 92 -0.78 17.00 -1.77
N ARG A 93 0.32 16.28 -1.61
CA ARG A 93 1.59 16.71 -2.15
C ARG A 93 2.10 15.83 -3.28
N VAL A 94 1.68 14.58 -3.32
CA VAL A 94 2.18 13.65 -4.32
C VAL A 94 1.45 13.90 -5.63
N ASP A 95 2.20 13.93 -6.75
CA ASP A 95 1.53 14.07 -8.03
C ASP A 95 1.07 12.70 -8.52
N GLN A 96 0.23 12.71 -9.53
CA GLN A 96 -0.43 11.49 -9.99
C GLN A 96 0.54 10.49 -10.57
N GLU A 97 1.55 10.95 -11.27
CA GLU A 97 2.54 10.06 -11.85
C GLU A 97 3.36 9.36 -10.78
N ALA A 98 3.80 10.11 -9.78
CA ALA A 98 4.57 9.53 -8.68
C ALA A 98 3.71 8.55 -7.90
N LEU A 99 2.43 8.87 -7.73
CA LEU A 99 1.52 7.98 -7.03
C LEU A 99 1.34 6.68 -7.80
N ARG A 100 1.22 6.76 -9.12
CA ARG A 100 1.08 5.57 -9.94
C ARG A 100 2.30 4.68 -9.83
N GLU A 101 3.49 5.27 -9.85
CA GLU A 101 4.71 4.50 -9.72
C GLU A 101 4.83 3.85 -8.35
N LEU A 102 4.45 4.58 -7.32
CA LEU A 102 4.48 4.05 -5.97
C LEU A 102 3.54 2.86 -5.82
N LEU A 103 2.32 3.00 -6.35
CA LEU A 103 1.35 1.92 -6.28
C LEU A 103 1.79 0.72 -7.11
N SER A 104 2.42 0.97 -8.26
CA SER A 104 2.95 -0.12 -9.08
C SER A 104 4.02 -0.89 -8.33
N SER A 105 4.88 -0.17 -7.65
CA SER A 105 5.93 -0.80 -6.85
C SER A 105 5.32 -1.65 -5.73
N SER A 106 4.32 -1.11 -5.06
CA SER A 106 3.64 -1.83 -3.99
C SER A 106 2.93 -3.06 -4.53
N HIS A 107 2.34 -2.94 -5.71
CA HIS A 107 1.65 -4.04 -6.36
C HIS A 107 2.63 -5.20 -6.60
N ARG A 108 3.79 -4.90 -7.15
CA ARG A 108 4.79 -5.92 -7.41
C ARG A 108 5.26 -6.59 -6.12
N LEU A 109 5.38 -5.79 -5.07
CA LEU A 109 5.84 -6.32 -3.79
C LEU A 109 4.77 -7.20 -3.13
N THR A 110 3.50 -6.86 -3.32
CA THR A 110 2.41 -7.57 -2.69
C THR A 110 2.08 -8.90 -3.38
N LEU A 111 2.27 -8.96 -4.70
CA LEU A 111 1.97 -10.17 -5.45
C LEU A 111 2.68 -11.42 -4.95
N PRO A 112 3.97 -11.37 -4.68
CA PRO A 112 4.66 -12.56 -4.16
C PRO A 112 4.11 -13.04 -2.84
N LYS A 113 3.72 -12.11 -1.96
CA LYS A 113 3.16 -12.50 -0.68
C LYS A 113 1.83 -13.21 -0.87
N THR A 114 1.01 -12.72 -1.78
CA THR A 114 -0.25 -13.36 -2.10
C THR A 114 -0.02 -14.76 -2.63
N ARG A 115 0.94 -14.88 -3.53
CA ARG A 115 1.23 -16.16 -4.13
C ARG A 115 1.72 -17.15 -3.09
N LEU A 116 2.56 -16.70 -2.18
CA LEU A 116 3.04 -17.56 -1.11
C LEU A 116 1.92 -18.03 -0.21
N GLN A 117 1.00 -17.15 0.11
CA GLN A 117 -0.13 -17.52 0.93
C GLN A 117 -0.99 -18.57 0.28
N ARG A 118 -1.21 -18.46 -1.01
CA ARG A 118 -2.03 -19.43 -1.70
C ARG A 118 -1.37 -20.79 -1.79
N ARG A 119 -0.05 -20.81 -1.88
CA ARG A 119 0.65 -22.08 -2.01
C ARG A 119 0.89 -22.76 -0.69
N ARG A 120 0.79 -22.02 0.38
CA ARG A 120 1.11 -22.58 1.68
C ARG A 120 0.37 -23.85 2.02
N PRO A 121 -0.91 -23.97 1.80
CA PRO A 121 -1.60 -25.22 2.11
C PRO A 121 -1.07 -26.39 1.32
N HIS A 122 -0.58 -26.15 0.12
CA HIS A 122 -0.06 -27.24 -0.65
C HIS A 122 1.32 -27.63 -0.20
N SER A 123 2.10 -26.68 0.22
CA SER A 123 3.45 -27.01 0.53
C SER A 123 3.58 -27.76 1.81
N ARG A 124 2.50 -28.04 2.53
CA ARG A 124 2.61 -28.70 3.68
C ARG A 124 2.89 -30.01 3.45
N GLY A 125 2.74 -30.45 2.90
CA GLY A 125 3.07 -31.74 2.74
C GLY A 125 4.40 -31.99 2.33
N ARG A 126 5.18 -31.57 2.14
CA ARG A 126 6.32 -31.87 1.71
C ARG A 126 7.38 -31.18 1.93
N PRO A 127 8.06 -31.31 2.30
CA PRO A 127 8.78 -30.41 2.66
C PRO A 127 9.67 -29.76 1.82
N ARG A 128 9.71 -30.30 1.40
CA ARG A 128 10.29 -29.80 0.92
C ARG A 128 10.70 -29.25 0.37
N SER A 129 10.91 -29.55 0.13
CA SER A 129 11.19 -29.04 -0.34
C SER A 129 11.32 -28.46 -0.78
N SER A 130 11.47 -28.74 -1.09
CA SER A 130 11.53 -28.05 -1.51
C SER A 130 11.56 -27.31 -1.81
N PHE A 131 11.75 -27.49 -2.11
CA PHE A 131 11.80 -26.70 -2.31
C PHE A 131 12.05 -26.12 -2.50
N LEU A 132 12.30 -26.49 -2.70
CA LEU A 132 12.55 -25.98 -2.76
C LEU A 132 12.67 -25.73 -2.76
#